data_1ebf080e457e8802e0a93d778b5639d5
#
_entry.id   1ebf080e457e8802e0a93d778b5639d5
#
_cell.length_a   1.000
_cell.length_b   1.000
_cell.length_c   1.000
_cell.angle_alpha   90.00
_cell.angle_beta   90.00
_cell.angle_gamma   90.00
#
_symmetry.space_group_name_H-M   'P 1'
#
loop_
_entity.id
_entity.type
_entity.pdbx_description
1 polymer ?
#
loop_
_entity_poly.entity_id
_entity_poly.type
_entity_poly.pdbx_seq_one_letter_code
_entity_poly.pdbx_strand_id
1 'polypeptide(L)'
;EYQLTLEVSMLLKEKLENNNYNVFMIRTSNDVNISNKERATMATNAKCDIYVRIHADGSDNRSVNGISMQTSTSKNPYVGAYFNKSDSLSKSILSETIKSTQAKNRGTNYRDDLTSTNWANLPTALIEMGFMSNPEEDKKLASREYQLKIVEGIYNGINLYFSSYSTSK
;
A
#
# COMPACT_ATOMS: atom_id res chain seq x y z
N GLU A 1 -11.40 -6.03 -8.02
CA GLU A 1 -10.39 -5.27 -7.26
C GLU A 1 -11.03 -4.34 -6.23
N TYR A 2 -11.95 -3.45 -6.62
CA TYR A 2 -12.46 -2.35 -5.76
C TYR A 2 -13.13 -2.82 -4.45
N GLN A 3 -13.83 -3.96 -4.45
CA GLN A 3 -14.42 -4.56 -3.25
C GLN A 3 -13.33 -5.08 -2.31
N LEU A 4 -12.42 -5.90 -2.83
CA LEU A 4 -11.30 -6.48 -2.08
C LEU A 4 -10.43 -5.39 -1.42
N THR A 5 -10.05 -4.37 -2.18
CA THR A 5 -9.20 -3.30 -1.66
C THR A 5 -9.89 -2.46 -0.59
N LEU A 6 -11.21 -2.28 -0.66
CA LEU A 6 -11.97 -1.64 0.42
C LEU A 6 -12.01 -2.53 1.68
N GLU A 7 -12.30 -3.82 1.54
CA GLU A 7 -12.33 -4.77 2.66
C GLU A 7 -11.00 -4.78 3.42
N VAL A 8 -9.89 -4.95 2.70
CA VAL A 8 -8.54 -4.93 3.31
C VAL A 8 -8.23 -3.58 3.95
N SER A 9 -8.61 -2.47 3.30
CA SER A 9 -8.40 -1.13 3.85
C SER A 9 -9.17 -0.90 5.14
N MET A 10 -10.41 -1.38 5.23
CA MET A 10 -11.24 -1.27 6.45
C MET A 10 -10.65 -2.09 7.60
N LEU A 11 -10.15 -3.30 7.31
CA LEU A 11 -9.44 -4.13 8.28
C LEU A 11 -8.16 -3.49 8.79
N LEU A 12 -7.39 -2.91 7.87
CA LEU A 12 -6.17 -2.20 8.23
C LEU A 12 -6.47 -0.96 9.08
N LYS A 13 -7.53 -0.21 8.73
CA LYS A 13 -8.00 0.91 9.54
C LYS A 13 -8.28 0.47 10.96
N GLU A 14 -9.11 -0.55 11.16
CA GLU A 14 -9.44 -1.08 12.49
C GLU A 14 -8.18 -1.48 13.28
N LYS A 15 -7.27 -2.21 12.61
CA LYS A 15 -6.01 -2.65 13.23
C LYS A 15 -5.15 -1.45 13.67
N LEU A 16 -5.02 -0.44 12.83
CA LEU A 16 -4.23 0.76 13.11
C LEU A 16 -4.85 1.59 14.24
N GLU A 17 -6.16 1.85 14.20
CA GLU A 17 -6.85 2.64 15.23
C GLU A 17 -6.80 1.96 16.59
N ASN A 18 -6.94 0.64 16.66
CA ASN A 18 -6.77 -0.15 17.89
C ASN A 18 -5.35 -0.10 18.46
N ASN A 19 -4.39 0.42 17.69
CA ASN A 19 -3.00 0.60 18.09
C ASN A 19 -2.57 2.08 18.09
N ASN A 20 -3.51 2.98 18.35
CA ASN A 20 -3.31 4.42 18.56
C ASN A 20 -2.82 5.20 17.32
N TYR A 21 -3.07 4.72 16.11
CA TYR A 21 -2.88 5.49 14.90
C TYR A 21 -4.14 6.28 14.55
N ASN A 22 -4.00 7.49 14.05
CA ASN A 22 -5.08 8.24 13.43
C ASN A 22 -5.17 7.86 11.94
N VAL A 23 -6.31 7.35 11.51
CA VAL A 23 -6.50 6.88 10.13
C VAL A 23 -7.48 7.76 9.38
N PHE A 24 -7.00 8.35 8.27
CA PHE A 24 -7.84 9.04 7.30
C PHE A 24 -8.12 8.12 6.11
N MET A 25 -9.38 7.77 5.89
CA MET A 25 -9.80 6.94 4.76
C MET A 25 -10.17 7.81 3.56
N ILE A 26 -9.57 7.51 2.39
CA ILE A 26 -9.93 8.18 1.13
C ILE A 26 -11.35 7.82 0.68
N ARG A 27 -11.77 6.59 0.96
CA ARG A 27 -13.14 6.10 0.73
C ARG A 27 -13.55 5.08 1.78
N THR A 28 -14.82 5.03 2.08
CA THR A 28 -15.44 4.06 3.00
C THR A 28 -16.57 3.27 2.33
N SER A 29 -16.80 3.52 1.03
CA SER A 29 -17.78 2.81 0.22
C SER A 29 -17.21 2.52 -1.18
N ASN A 30 -17.93 1.68 -1.93
CA ASN A 30 -17.57 1.38 -3.32
C ASN A 30 -18.16 2.38 -4.33
N ASP A 31 -19.23 3.03 -3.95
CA ASP A 31 -19.90 4.04 -4.79
C ASP A 31 -19.25 5.41 -4.59
N VAL A 32 -18.09 5.60 -5.21
CA VAL A 32 -17.33 6.85 -5.18
C VAL A 32 -16.74 7.16 -6.54
N ASN A 33 -16.82 8.42 -6.95
CA ASN A 33 -16.19 8.94 -8.15
C ASN A 33 -15.06 9.91 -7.78
N ILE A 34 -13.95 9.36 -7.29
CA ILE A 34 -12.78 10.12 -6.85
C ILE A 34 -11.61 9.75 -7.74
N SER A 35 -11.10 10.71 -8.52
CA SER A 35 -9.95 10.52 -9.39
C SER A 35 -8.66 10.23 -8.61
N ASN A 36 -7.66 9.66 -9.26
CA ASN A 36 -6.36 9.39 -8.64
C ASN A 36 -5.67 10.66 -8.11
N LYS A 37 -5.82 11.79 -8.82
CA LYS A 37 -5.32 13.09 -8.36
C LYS A 37 -6.01 13.54 -7.08
N GLU A 38 -7.35 13.49 -7.05
CA GLU A 38 -8.13 13.86 -5.86
C GLU A 38 -7.77 13.01 -4.66
N ARG A 39 -7.62 11.68 -4.83
CA ARG A 39 -7.19 10.78 -3.75
C ARG A 39 -5.86 11.20 -3.13
N ALA A 40 -4.85 11.49 -3.95
CA ALA A 40 -3.55 11.95 -3.49
C ALA A 40 -3.63 13.32 -2.79
N THR A 41 -4.42 14.25 -3.35
CA THR A 41 -4.65 15.58 -2.77
C THR A 41 -5.38 15.50 -1.43
N MET A 42 -6.35 14.61 -1.28
CA MET A 42 -7.06 14.38 -0.01
C MET A 42 -6.09 13.95 1.10
N ALA A 43 -5.20 13.00 0.83
CA ALA A 43 -4.18 12.56 1.79
C ALA A 43 -3.23 13.70 2.20
N THR A 44 -2.80 14.51 1.23
CA THR A 44 -1.96 15.69 1.48
C THR A 44 -2.69 16.73 2.34
N ASN A 45 -3.95 17.05 2.01
CA ASN A 45 -4.74 18.05 2.72
C ASN A 45 -5.10 17.60 4.14
N ALA A 46 -5.27 16.31 4.37
CA ALA A 46 -5.49 15.72 5.69
C ALA A 46 -4.22 15.75 6.57
N LYS A 47 -3.08 16.21 6.02
CA LYS A 47 -1.77 16.29 6.71
C LYS A 47 -1.33 14.94 7.30
N CYS A 48 -1.58 13.87 6.55
CA CYS A 48 -1.12 12.54 6.94
C CYS A 48 0.41 12.46 6.92
N ASP A 49 1.00 11.66 7.80
CA ASP A 49 2.45 11.39 7.83
C ASP A 49 2.89 10.47 6.68
N ILE A 50 2.02 9.56 6.29
CA ILE A 50 2.21 8.60 5.18
C ILE A 50 0.92 8.39 4.41
N TYR A 51 1.05 7.96 3.15
CA TYR A 51 -0.07 7.51 2.32
C TYR A 51 0.17 6.09 1.82
N VAL A 52 -0.67 5.15 2.23
CA VAL A 52 -0.61 3.75 1.79
C VAL A 52 -1.77 3.48 0.84
N ARG A 53 -1.43 2.97 -0.35
CA ARG A 53 -2.40 2.58 -1.39
C ARG A 53 -2.42 1.06 -1.49
N ILE A 54 -3.60 0.50 -1.44
CA ILE A 54 -3.83 -0.95 -1.48
C ILE A 54 -4.46 -1.31 -2.82
N HIS A 55 -3.79 -2.18 -3.57
CA HIS A 55 -4.17 -2.65 -4.88
C HIS A 55 -4.02 -4.17 -5.00
N ALA A 56 -4.64 -4.75 -6.01
CA ALA A 56 -4.44 -6.12 -6.45
C ALA A 56 -4.28 -6.12 -7.98
N ASP A 57 -3.17 -6.66 -8.42
CA ASP A 57 -2.71 -6.57 -9.81
C ASP A 57 -3.42 -7.57 -10.75
N GLY A 58 -3.19 -7.42 -12.02
CA GLY A 58 -3.60 -8.33 -13.07
C GLY A 58 -2.50 -8.52 -14.11
N SER A 59 -2.46 -9.68 -14.75
CA SER A 59 -1.51 -9.99 -15.81
C SER A 59 -2.16 -10.89 -16.85
N ASP A 60 -1.81 -10.70 -18.12
CA ASP A 60 -2.20 -11.62 -19.20
C ASP A 60 -1.62 -13.03 -18.97
N ASN A 61 -0.46 -13.12 -18.34
CA ASN A 61 0.11 -14.37 -17.90
C ASN A 61 -0.47 -14.77 -16.52
N ARG A 62 -1.43 -15.67 -16.53
CA ARG A 62 -2.14 -16.17 -15.35
C ARG A 62 -1.29 -16.97 -14.37
N SER A 63 -0.03 -17.30 -14.69
CA SER A 63 0.91 -17.94 -13.77
C SER A 63 1.64 -16.94 -12.87
N VAL A 64 1.56 -15.65 -13.16
CA VAL A 64 2.19 -14.61 -12.36
C VAL A 64 1.53 -14.54 -10.98
N ASN A 65 2.35 -14.48 -9.93
CA ASN A 65 1.90 -14.46 -8.54
C ASN A 65 2.89 -13.69 -7.65
N GLY A 66 2.46 -13.33 -6.44
CA GLY A 66 3.28 -12.71 -5.41
C GLY A 66 2.96 -11.24 -5.17
N ILE A 67 3.60 -10.67 -4.17
CA ILE A 67 3.38 -9.31 -3.68
C ILE A 67 4.50 -8.40 -4.16
N SER A 68 4.16 -7.21 -4.60
CA SER A 68 5.12 -6.15 -4.96
C SER A 68 4.71 -4.80 -4.37
N MET A 69 5.69 -3.90 -4.30
CA MET A 69 5.45 -2.49 -4.02
C MET A 69 5.69 -1.65 -5.28
N GLN A 70 5.05 -0.51 -5.35
CA GLN A 70 5.33 0.51 -6.35
C GLN A 70 5.58 1.85 -5.66
N THR A 71 6.60 2.57 -6.10
CA THR A 71 6.96 3.90 -5.60
C THR A 71 7.63 4.72 -6.71
N SER A 72 7.79 6.03 -6.49
CA SER A 72 8.48 6.92 -7.43
C SER A 72 10.00 6.70 -7.41
N THR A 73 10.71 7.25 -8.40
CA THR A 73 12.17 7.36 -8.36
C THR A 73 12.63 8.64 -7.65
N SER A 74 13.91 8.72 -7.30
CA SER A 74 14.51 9.95 -6.75
C SER A 74 14.58 11.10 -7.76
N LYS A 75 14.40 10.80 -9.05
CA LYS A 75 14.38 11.76 -10.16
C LYS A 75 12.98 12.25 -10.52
N ASN A 76 11.94 11.76 -9.84
CA ASN A 76 10.58 12.19 -10.09
C ASN A 76 10.45 13.70 -9.88
N PRO A 77 9.98 14.48 -10.89
CA PRO A 77 9.95 15.94 -10.79
C PRO A 77 8.91 16.48 -9.80
N TYR A 78 7.95 15.65 -9.38
CA TYR A 78 6.85 16.06 -8.49
C TYR A 78 7.09 15.63 -7.04
N VAL A 79 7.51 14.39 -6.83
CA VAL A 79 7.57 13.77 -5.50
C VAL A 79 8.93 13.15 -5.16
N GLY A 80 9.95 13.39 -5.99
CA GLY A 80 11.32 12.89 -5.77
C GLY A 80 11.92 13.32 -4.42
N ALA A 81 11.49 14.47 -3.88
CA ALA A 81 11.88 14.91 -2.53
C ALA A 81 11.44 13.94 -1.41
N TYR A 82 10.38 13.16 -1.65
CA TYR A 82 9.88 12.15 -0.70
C TYR A 82 10.46 10.76 -0.94
N PHE A 83 11.30 10.56 -1.97
CA PHE A 83 11.79 9.27 -2.40
C PHE A 83 12.35 8.42 -1.25
N ASN A 84 13.30 8.93 -0.49
CA ASN A 84 13.94 8.15 0.58
C ASN A 84 12.94 7.63 1.62
N LYS A 85 11.95 8.44 1.96
CA LYS A 85 10.90 8.07 2.91
C LYS A 85 9.91 7.08 2.30
N SER A 86 9.50 7.30 1.05
CA SER A 86 8.60 6.40 0.31
C SER A 86 9.23 5.03 0.05
N ASP A 87 10.51 5.00 -0.30
CA ASP A 87 11.27 3.77 -0.50
C ASP A 87 11.43 2.97 0.81
N SER A 88 11.78 3.66 1.90
CA SER A 88 11.86 3.05 3.23
C SER A 88 10.51 2.48 3.68
N LEU A 89 9.42 3.24 3.51
CA LEU A 89 8.06 2.79 3.81
C LEU A 89 7.69 1.55 2.98
N SER A 90 7.94 1.59 1.67
CA SER A 90 7.66 0.48 0.76
C SER A 90 8.43 -0.79 1.14
N LYS A 91 9.72 -0.68 1.42
CA LYS A 91 10.57 -1.81 1.83
C LYS A 91 10.13 -2.41 3.16
N SER A 92 9.78 -1.58 4.13
CA SER A 92 9.28 -2.01 5.44
C SER A 92 7.95 -2.77 5.29
N ILE A 93 6.99 -2.22 4.54
CA ILE A 93 5.71 -2.88 4.30
C ILE A 93 5.91 -4.20 3.55
N LEU A 94 6.72 -4.21 2.48
CA LEU A 94 6.97 -5.42 1.70
C LEU A 94 7.58 -6.53 2.57
N SER A 95 8.64 -6.22 3.30
CA SER A 95 9.34 -7.17 4.16
C SER A 95 8.39 -7.86 5.14
N GLU A 96 7.59 -7.06 5.88
CA GLU A 96 6.69 -7.61 6.90
C GLU A 96 5.48 -8.32 6.28
N THR A 97 4.98 -7.84 5.13
CA THR A 97 3.87 -8.53 4.44
C THR A 97 4.32 -9.88 3.86
N ILE A 98 5.53 -9.99 3.34
CA ILE A 98 6.09 -11.27 2.90
C ILE A 98 6.27 -12.24 4.08
N LYS A 99 6.76 -11.76 5.23
CA LYS A 99 6.88 -12.59 6.44
C LYS A 99 5.52 -13.13 6.91
N SER A 100 4.50 -12.29 6.91
CA SER A 100 3.15 -12.66 7.36
C SER A 100 2.43 -13.62 6.40
N THR A 101 2.55 -13.38 5.10
CA THR A 101 1.78 -14.11 4.07
C THR A 101 2.51 -15.31 3.50
N GLN A 102 3.83 -15.35 3.59
CA GLN A 102 4.71 -16.32 2.90
C GLN A 102 4.54 -16.27 1.36
N ALA A 103 4.05 -15.16 0.83
CA ALA A 103 3.90 -14.94 -0.60
C ALA A 103 5.26 -14.77 -1.29
N LYS A 104 5.29 -14.97 -2.61
CA LYS A 104 6.47 -14.67 -3.41
C LYS A 104 6.76 -13.17 -3.36
N ASN A 105 7.98 -12.81 -2.96
CA ASN A 105 8.46 -11.44 -2.98
C ASN A 105 8.85 -11.04 -4.42
N ARG A 106 8.18 -10.02 -4.95
CA ARG A 106 8.46 -9.46 -6.28
C ARG A 106 9.23 -8.14 -6.25
N GLY A 107 9.62 -7.68 -5.05
CA GLY A 107 10.39 -6.46 -4.88
C GLY A 107 9.59 -5.17 -5.00
N THR A 108 10.31 -4.07 -5.11
CA THR A 108 9.76 -2.73 -5.33
C THR A 108 10.04 -2.27 -6.75
N ASN A 109 8.98 -1.87 -7.46
CA ASN A 109 9.06 -1.30 -8.80
C ASN A 109 9.10 0.23 -8.69
N TYR A 110 10.12 0.84 -9.28
CA TYR A 110 10.29 2.28 -9.30
C TYR A 110 9.79 2.84 -10.62
N ARG A 111 8.80 3.75 -10.54
CA ARG A 111 8.18 4.32 -11.73
C ARG A 111 7.59 5.71 -11.46
N ASP A 112 7.66 6.59 -12.45
CA ASP A 112 7.29 8.01 -12.33
C ASP A 112 5.99 8.38 -13.08
N ASP A 113 5.33 7.40 -13.68
CA ASP A 113 4.11 7.59 -14.48
C ASP A 113 2.81 7.37 -13.66
N LEU A 114 2.91 7.13 -12.35
CA LEU A 114 1.75 6.94 -11.48
C LEU A 114 1.14 8.28 -11.06
N THR A 115 0.07 8.71 -11.72
CA THR A 115 -0.69 9.93 -11.36
C THR A 115 -1.06 9.97 -9.89
N SER A 116 -1.46 8.85 -9.35
CA SER A 116 -1.86 8.72 -7.96
C SER A 116 -0.74 8.97 -6.94
N THR A 117 0.51 8.82 -7.34
CA THR A 117 1.68 9.11 -6.52
C THR A 117 2.18 10.54 -6.75
N ASN A 118 2.16 11.00 -8.01
CA ASN A 118 2.72 12.30 -8.41
C ASN A 118 2.01 13.52 -7.82
N TRP A 119 0.82 13.35 -7.25
CA TRP A 119 0.06 14.41 -6.57
C TRP A 119 0.08 14.29 -5.04
N ALA A 120 0.78 13.32 -4.49
CA ALA A 120 0.85 13.08 -3.06
C ALA A 120 2.11 13.74 -2.47
N ASN A 121 1.97 14.92 -1.88
CA ASN A 121 3.08 15.66 -1.25
C ASN A 121 3.43 15.10 0.15
N LEU A 122 3.60 13.79 0.24
CA LEU A 122 3.97 13.06 1.46
C LEU A 122 4.57 11.68 1.08
N PRO A 123 5.24 10.98 2.01
CA PRO A 123 5.74 9.63 1.76
C PRO A 123 4.59 8.69 1.36
N THR A 124 4.75 8.03 0.21
CA THR A 124 3.69 7.21 -0.39
C THR A 124 4.21 5.83 -0.77
N ALA A 125 3.45 4.80 -0.43
CA ALA A 125 3.70 3.42 -0.83
C ALA A 125 2.44 2.80 -1.43
N LEU A 126 2.57 2.11 -2.57
CA LEU A 126 1.50 1.33 -3.17
C LEU A 126 1.87 -0.15 -3.10
N ILE A 127 1.00 -0.94 -2.48
CA ILE A 127 1.14 -2.40 -2.43
C ILE A 127 0.21 -3.05 -3.44
N GLU A 128 0.76 -3.96 -4.25
CA GLU A 128 0.03 -4.96 -5.04
C GLU A 128 0.00 -6.26 -4.24
N MET A 129 -1.15 -6.58 -3.65
CA MET A 129 -1.31 -7.67 -2.69
C MET A 129 -1.24 -9.07 -3.31
N GLY A 130 -1.24 -9.16 -4.63
CA GLY A 130 -1.27 -10.37 -5.42
C GLY A 130 -1.94 -10.13 -6.77
N PHE A 131 -2.05 -11.17 -7.57
CA PHE A 131 -2.59 -11.11 -8.93
C PHE A 131 -3.97 -11.78 -9.02
N MET A 132 -5.04 -10.99 -9.16
CA MET A 132 -6.41 -11.51 -9.35
C MET A 132 -6.58 -12.33 -10.62
N SER A 133 -5.70 -12.15 -11.61
CA SER A 133 -5.65 -12.99 -12.83
C SER A 133 -5.13 -14.41 -12.57
N ASN A 134 -4.45 -14.65 -11.45
CA ASN A 134 -3.99 -15.97 -11.03
C ASN A 134 -5.06 -16.64 -10.17
N PRO A 135 -5.64 -17.81 -10.59
CA PRO A 135 -6.76 -18.42 -9.87
C PRO A 135 -6.47 -18.83 -8.43
N GLU A 136 -5.23 -19.18 -8.10
CA GLU A 136 -4.85 -19.57 -6.74
C GLU A 136 -4.70 -18.32 -5.84
N GLU A 137 -4.15 -17.23 -6.39
CA GLU A 137 -4.08 -15.96 -5.63
C GLU A 137 -5.45 -15.32 -5.48
N ASP A 138 -6.30 -15.36 -6.50
CA ASP A 138 -7.66 -14.85 -6.43
C ASP A 138 -8.45 -15.49 -5.28
N LYS A 139 -8.36 -16.83 -5.16
CA LYS A 139 -8.95 -17.56 -4.03
C LYS A 139 -8.37 -17.14 -2.67
N LYS A 140 -7.04 -16.97 -2.58
CA LYS A 140 -6.39 -16.50 -1.35
C LYS A 140 -6.85 -15.10 -0.98
N LEU A 141 -6.81 -14.17 -1.94
CA LEU A 141 -7.23 -12.78 -1.77
C LEU A 141 -8.69 -12.64 -1.33
N ALA A 142 -9.57 -13.56 -1.79
CA ALA A 142 -10.96 -13.63 -1.37
C ALA A 142 -11.13 -14.21 0.04
N SER A 143 -10.14 -14.87 0.61
CA SER A 143 -10.25 -15.46 1.94
C SER A 143 -9.94 -14.46 3.05
N ARG A 144 -10.80 -14.41 4.08
CA ARG A 144 -10.61 -13.55 5.25
C ARG A 144 -9.30 -13.83 5.98
N GLU A 145 -8.91 -15.10 6.08
CA GLU A 145 -7.65 -15.50 6.71
C GLU A 145 -6.44 -14.86 6.04
N TYR A 146 -6.39 -14.88 4.72
CA TYR A 146 -5.28 -14.31 3.96
C TYR A 146 -5.29 -12.77 4.01
N GLN A 147 -6.47 -12.15 3.94
CA GLN A 147 -6.63 -10.70 4.13
C GLN A 147 -6.08 -10.25 5.49
N LEU A 148 -6.35 -10.99 6.56
CA LEU A 148 -5.80 -10.68 7.88
C LEU A 148 -4.28 -10.82 7.94
N LYS A 149 -3.68 -11.78 7.23
CA LYS A 149 -2.22 -11.89 7.11
C LYS A 149 -1.62 -10.69 6.36
N ILE A 150 -2.27 -10.23 5.30
CA ILE A 150 -1.87 -9.02 4.57
C ILE A 150 -1.94 -7.79 5.50
N VAL A 151 -3.04 -7.61 6.20
CA VAL A 151 -3.25 -6.51 7.16
C VAL A 151 -2.19 -6.50 8.25
N GLU A 152 -1.90 -7.67 8.84
CA GLU A 152 -0.86 -7.82 9.85
C GLU A 152 0.51 -7.41 9.30
N GLY A 153 0.85 -7.85 8.10
CA GLY A 153 2.11 -7.49 7.45
C GLY A 153 2.22 -6.00 7.15
N ILE A 154 1.18 -5.38 6.62
CA ILE A 154 1.16 -3.93 6.34
C ILE A 154 1.29 -3.14 7.66
N TYR A 155 0.55 -3.52 8.70
CA TYR A 155 0.60 -2.91 10.03
C TYR A 155 2.02 -2.98 10.62
N ASN A 156 2.63 -4.18 10.61
CA ASN A 156 3.98 -4.37 11.13
C ASN A 156 5.02 -3.56 10.32
N GLY A 157 4.85 -3.46 9.01
CA GLY A 157 5.70 -2.65 8.14
C GLY A 157 5.59 -1.16 8.43
N ILE A 158 4.39 -0.65 8.72
CA ILE A 158 4.17 0.74 9.16
C ILE A 158 4.86 0.99 10.50
N ASN A 159 4.72 0.08 11.47
CA ASN A 159 5.42 0.18 12.76
C ASN A 159 6.94 0.19 12.59
N LEU A 160 7.47 -0.70 11.77
CA LEU A 160 8.90 -0.76 11.48
C LEU A 160 9.42 0.56 10.87
N TYR A 161 8.67 1.12 9.93
CA TYR A 161 8.98 2.39 9.31
C TYR A 161 9.05 3.52 10.35
N PHE A 162 8.04 3.71 11.19
CA PHE A 162 8.03 4.77 12.19
C PHE A 162 9.09 4.56 13.28
N SER A 163 9.35 3.33 13.70
CA SER A 163 10.40 3.01 14.69
C SER A 163 11.78 3.41 14.18
N SER A 164 12.07 3.23 12.88
CA SER A 164 13.35 3.59 12.28
C SER A 164 13.59 5.11 12.25
N TYR A 165 12.53 5.93 12.20
CA TYR A 165 12.64 7.39 12.26
C TYR A 165 12.71 7.95 13.67
N SER A 166 12.18 7.24 14.67
CA SER A 166 12.24 7.68 16.08
C SER A 166 13.64 7.54 16.70
N THR A 167 14.48 6.66 16.14
CA THR A 167 15.87 6.43 16.60
C THR A 167 16.89 7.37 15.95
N SER A 168 16.45 8.25 15.04
CA SER A 168 17.34 9.19 14.31
C SER A 168 17.24 10.64 14.82
N LYS A 169 16.71 10.85 16.04
CA LYS A 169 16.64 12.17 16.71
C LYS A 169 17.62 12.24 17.87
#